data_0aac28a3dab8bd49ac9e65ecfcc16d09
#
_entry.id   0aac28a3dab8bd49ac9e65ecfcc16d09
#
_cell.length_a   1.000
_cell.length_b   1.000
_cell.length_c   1.000
_cell.angle_alpha   90.00
_cell.angle_beta   90.00
_cell.angle_gamma   90.00
#
_symmetry.space_group_name_H-M   'P 1'
#
loop_
_entity.id
_entity.type
_entity.pdbx_description
1 polymer ?
#
loop_
_entity_poly.entity_id
_entity_poly.type
_entity_poly.pdbx_seq_one_letter_code
_entity_poly.pdbx_strand_id
1 'polypeptide(L)'
;MSRESLDERETARTEAFSDGIFAFAITLLVLNLKDPLSEPLLASSSLLDGLFKQWPALFALVTSFITILIMWVNHHNMFTHIKRINTNLMFINGLLLFFVVLTPFTTLLVANHVSFNQTADSRTAAAVYSGSFLTLALVWNSIWWYSSRADLLIRSDQEEHVRSVTRRYYVGPLSYAIAFILSFFSALVSIIVIMIVAGYFTVNVTADSRENRGLFTGGKGTVRE
;
A
#
# COMPACT_ATOMS: atom_id res chain seq x y z
N MET A 1 -30.90 2.89 20.69
CA MET A 1 -29.79 2.61 19.79
C MET A 1 -28.88 1.64 20.54
N SER A 2 -28.63 0.46 19.99
CA SER A 2 -27.79 -0.55 20.66
C SER A 2 -26.33 -0.11 20.65
N ARG A 3 -25.56 -0.56 21.65
CA ARG A 3 -24.11 -0.29 21.72
C ARG A 3 -23.40 -0.80 20.46
N GLU A 4 -23.84 -1.91 19.92
CA GLU A 4 -23.34 -2.53 18.69
C GLU A 4 -23.49 -1.63 17.47
N SER A 5 -24.64 -0.97 17.31
CA SER A 5 -24.86 -0.03 16.19
C SER A 5 -24.02 1.26 16.28
N LEU A 6 -23.56 1.63 17.49
CA LEU A 6 -22.65 2.75 17.67
C LEU A 6 -21.23 2.36 17.29
N ASP A 7 -20.77 1.18 17.70
CA ASP A 7 -19.43 0.64 17.39
C ASP A 7 -19.25 0.48 15.87
N GLU A 8 -20.24 -0.07 15.17
CA GLU A 8 -20.25 -0.21 13.70
C GLU A 8 -20.17 1.15 12.98
N ARG A 9 -20.86 2.16 13.50
CA ARG A 9 -20.82 3.52 12.92
C ARG A 9 -19.47 4.18 13.08
N GLU A 10 -18.81 4.00 14.22
CA GLU A 10 -17.47 4.54 14.45
C GLU A 10 -16.44 3.88 13.56
N THR A 11 -16.53 2.55 13.36
CA THR A 11 -15.69 1.81 12.43
C THR A 11 -15.88 2.31 11.00
N ALA A 12 -17.12 2.43 10.53
CA ALA A 12 -17.44 2.92 9.18
C ALA A 12 -16.97 4.38 8.96
N ARG A 13 -17.05 5.24 9.97
CA ARG A 13 -16.54 6.62 9.87
C ARG A 13 -15.02 6.67 9.77
N THR A 14 -14.32 5.83 10.52
CA THR A 14 -12.85 5.76 10.47
C THR A 14 -12.39 5.20 9.13
N GLU A 15 -13.08 4.20 8.60
CA GLU A 15 -12.81 3.64 7.28
C GLU A 15 -13.05 4.69 6.19
N ALA A 16 -14.19 5.39 6.18
CA ALA A 16 -14.48 6.44 5.21
C ALA A 16 -13.46 7.60 5.25
N PHE A 17 -12.99 7.97 6.45
CA PHE A 17 -11.91 8.95 6.58
C PHE A 17 -10.60 8.44 5.97
N SER A 18 -10.26 7.18 6.21
CA SER A 18 -9.07 6.54 5.65
C SER A 18 -9.13 6.47 4.13
N ASP A 19 -10.28 6.11 3.56
CA ASP A 19 -10.52 6.06 2.12
C ASP A 19 -10.29 7.42 1.46
N GLY A 20 -10.76 8.50 2.10
CA GLY A 20 -10.49 9.87 1.66
C GLY A 20 -9.00 10.20 1.62
N ILE A 21 -8.23 9.76 2.61
CA ILE A 21 -6.78 9.97 2.65
C ILE A 21 -6.06 9.15 1.57
N PHE A 22 -6.44 7.90 1.35
CA PHE A 22 -5.90 7.08 0.26
C PHE A 22 -6.17 7.71 -1.11
N ALA A 23 -7.41 8.16 -1.36
CA ALA A 23 -7.77 8.84 -2.60
C ALA A 23 -6.97 10.12 -2.82
N PHE A 24 -6.77 10.92 -1.76
CA PHE A 24 -5.96 12.12 -1.81
C PHE A 24 -4.48 11.80 -2.11
N ALA A 25 -3.89 10.82 -1.46
CA ALA A 25 -2.51 10.41 -1.70
C ALA A 25 -2.29 9.94 -3.15
N ILE A 26 -3.22 9.17 -3.71
CA ILE A 26 -3.18 8.72 -5.11
C ILE A 26 -3.21 9.93 -6.08
N THR A 27 -4.07 10.92 -5.83
CA THR A 27 -4.16 12.10 -6.70
C THR A 27 -2.90 12.98 -6.62
N LEU A 28 -2.26 13.07 -5.45
CA LEU A 28 -1.01 13.82 -5.30
C LEU A 28 0.16 13.20 -6.06
N LEU A 29 0.13 11.89 -6.35
CA LEU A 29 1.18 11.25 -7.15
C LEU A 29 1.32 11.87 -8.54
N VAL A 30 0.21 12.25 -9.16
CA VAL A 30 0.23 12.87 -10.50
C VAL A 30 0.85 14.27 -10.46
N LEU A 31 0.64 15.01 -9.36
CA LEU A 31 1.26 16.33 -9.19
C LEU A 31 2.78 16.25 -9.04
N ASN A 32 3.32 15.09 -8.66
CA ASN A 32 4.75 14.85 -8.59
C ASN A 32 5.40 14.58 -9.96
N LEU A 33 4.62 14.30 -10.99
CA LEU A 33 5.04 14.41 -12.38
C LEU A 33 5.22 15.89 -12.70
N LYS A 34 6.23 16.49 -12.06
CA LYS A 34 6.54 17.90 -12.31
C LYS A 34 6.73 18.11 -13.80
N ASP A 35 5.92 19.01 -14.27
CA ASP A 35 6.12 19.71 -15.53
C ASP A 35 6.42 18.78 -16.68
N PRO A 36 5.39 18.24 -17.36
CA PRO A 36 5.61 17.69 -18.69
C PRO A 36 6.25 18.75 -19.63
N LEU A 37 6.28 20.01 -19.19
CA LEU A 37 6.94 21.15 -19.81
C LEU A 37 8.31 21.46 -19.20
N SER A 38 8.86 20.59 -18.34
CA SER A 38 10.20 20.78 -17.76
C SER A 38 11.29 20.82 -18.85
N GLU A 39 12.41 21.46 -18.53
CA GLU A 39 13.52 21.66 -19.47
C GLU A 39 13.92 20.43 -20.30
N PRO A 40 13.93 19.18 -19.76
CA PRO A 40 14.24 18.00 -20.56
C PRO A 40 13.26 17.76 -21.70
N LEU A 41 11.98 18.12 -21.55
CA LEU A 41 10.97 17.97 -22.61
C LEU A 41 11.11 19.06 -23.67
N LEU A 42 11.34 20.30 -23.21
CA LEU A 42 11.54 21.44 -24.12
C LEU A 42 12.88 21.39 -24.86
N ALA A 43 13.91 20.79 -24.24
CA ALA A 43 15.23 20.60 -24.83
C ALA A 43 15.32 19.35 -25.72
N SER A 44 14.26 18.55 -25.81
CA SER A 44 14.24 17.30 -26.60
C SER A 44 13.95 17.58 -28.06
N SER A 45 14.57 16.84 -28.96
CA SER A 45 14.35 16.92 -30.41
C SER A 45 12.93 16.51 -30.82
N SER A 46 12.22 15.74 -29.97
CA SER A 46 10.81 15.37 -30.16
C SER A 46 10.14 15.12 -28.80
N LEU A 47 8.81 15.25 -28.77
CA LEU A 47 7.99 14.96 -27.57
C LEU A 47 8.18 13.52 -27.09
N LEU A 48 8.29 12.56 -28.02
CA LEU A 48 8.50 11.16 -27.68
C LEU A 48 9.85 10.93 -26.99
N ASP A 49 10.92 11.55 -27.48
CA ASP A 49 12.24 11.47 -26.84
C ASP A 49 12.21 12.07 -25.44
N GLY A 50 11.54 13.19 -25.25
CA GLY A 50 11.34 13.79 -23.93
C GLY A 50 10.58 12.89 -22.94
N LEU A 51 9.49 12.25 -23.40
CA LEU A 51 8.74 11.31 -22.59
C LEU A 51 9.57 10.06 -22.23
N PHE A 52 10.34 9.53 -23.17
CA PHE A 52 11.23 8.41 -22.90
C PHE A 52 12.32 8.75 -21.88
N LYS A 53 12.83 9.99 -21.89
CA LYS A 53 13.80 10.43 -20.89
C LYS A 53 13.21 10.54 -19.46
N GLN A 54 11.89 10.72 -19.35
CA GLN A 54 11.17 10.77 -18.05
C GLN A 54 10.73 9.39 -17.55
N TRP A 55 11.16 8.29 -18.17
CA TRP A 55 10.76 6.95 -17.76
C TRP A 55 10.93 6.65 -16.25
N PRO A 56 11.96 7.15 -15.51
CA PRO A 56 12.08 6.87 -14.09
C PRO A 56 10.93 7.49 -13.27
N ALA A 57 10.51 8.70 -13.64
CA ALA A 57 9.39 9.40 -12.98
C ALA A 57 8.06 8.70 -13.24
N LEU A 58 7.79 8.32 -14.51
CA LEU A 58 6.60 7.57 -14.89
C LEU A 58 6.55 6.20 -14.20
N PHE A 59 7.69 5.55 -14.12
CA PHE A 59 7.83 4.26 -13.49
C PHE A 59 7.59 4.31 -11.97
N ALA A 60 8.19 5.29 -11.29
CA ALA A 60 7.96 5.52 -9.88
C ALA A 60 6.49 5.87 -9.60
N LEU A 61 5.85 6.68 -10.46
CA LEU A 61 4.42 6.99 -10.39
C LEU A 61 3.56 5.73 -10.44
N VAL A 62 3.74 4.91 -11.48
CA VAL A 62 2.93 3.70 -11.69
C VAL A 62 3.11 2.73 -10.53
N THR A 63 4.36 2.52 -10.09
CA THR A 63 4.65 1.63 -8.96
C THR A 63 4.00 2.13 -7.68
N SER A 64 4.11 3.42 -7.37
CA SER A 64 3.52 4.00 -6.17
C SER A 64 2.00 4.01 -6.22
N PHE A 65 1.41 4.30 -7.39
CA PHE A 65 -0.04 4.22 -7.60
C PHE A 65 -0.57 2.81 -7.31
N ILE A 66 0.05 1.79 -7.92
CA ILE A 66 -0.33 0.39 -7.71
C ILE A 66 -0.16 0.01 -6.24
N THR A 67 0.93 0.42 -5.61
CA THR A 67 1.20 0.10 -4.21
C THR A 67 0.17 0.73 -3.27
N ILE A 68 -0.16 2.02 -3.45
CA ILE A 68 -1.19 2.68 -2.63
C ILE A 68 -2.57 2.06 -2.88
N LEU A 69 -2.89 1.71 -4.13
CA LEU A 69 -4.15 1.03 -4.47
C LEU A 69 -4.26 -0.34 -3.77
N ILE A 70 -3.19 -1.14 -3.79
CA ILE A 70 -3.14 -2.42 -3.08
C ILE A 70 -3.31 -2.21 -1.56
N MET A 71 -2.66 -1.19 -1.01
CA MET A 71 -2.80 -0.84 0.40
C MET A 71 -4.22 -0.46 0.75
N TRP A 72 -4.88 0.34 -0.09
CA TRP A 72 -6.28 0.70 0.10
C TRP A 72 -7.19 -0.53 0.11
N VAL A 73 -7.06 -1.43 -0.88
CA VAL A 73 -7.85 -2.67 -0.93
C VAL A 73 -7.61 -3.53 0.31
N ASN A 74 -6.35 -3.68 0.72
CA ASN A 74 -6.01 -4.44 1.92
C ASN A 74 -6.53 -3.76 3.19
N HIS A 75 -6.52 -2.42 3.26
CA HIS A 75 -7.07 -1.64 4.38
C HIS A 75 -8.57 -1.90 4.50
N HIS A 76 -9.30 -1.79 3.42
CA HIS A 76 -10.72 -2.13 3.37
C HIS A 76 -10.95 -3.56 3.87
N ASN A 77 -10.23 -4.54 3.31
CA ASN A 77 -10.35 -5.95 3.74
C ASN A 77 -10.00 -6.15 5.22
N MET A 78 -9.01 -5.45 5.75
CA MET A 78 -8.66 -5.52 7.18
C MET A 78 -9.77 -4.96 8.05
N PHE A 79 -10.37 -3.85 7.65
CA PHE A 79 -11.45 -3.20 8.40
C PHE A 79 -12.74 -4.01 8.42
N THR A 80 -12.98 -4.88 7.42
CA THR A 80 -14.11 -5.83 7.47
C THR A 80 -14.01 -6.84 8.62
N HIS A 81 -12.79 -7.09 9.15
CA HIS A 81 -12.58 -7.95 10.31
C HIS A 81 -12.61 -7.22 11.65
N ILE A 82 -12.59 -5.88 11.65
CA ILE A 82 -12.57 -5.04 12.85
C ILE A 82 -14.00 -4.65 13.22
N LYS A 83 -14.52 -5.19 14.32
CA LYS A 83 -15.88 -4.90 14.80
C LYS A 83 -15.95 -3.57 15.54
N ARG A 84 -14.91 -3.22 16.30
CA ARG A 84 -14.89 -2.03 17.17
C ARG A 84 -13.57 -1.30 17.03
N ILE A 85 -13.64 0.01 17.12
CA ILE A 85 -12.48 0.90 17.14
C ILE A 85 -12.37 1.57 18.49
N ASN A 86 -11.16 1.66 19.00
CA ASN A 86 -10.83 2.46 20.18
C ASN A 86 -9.81 3.55 19.81
N THR A 87 -9.60 4.49 20.70
CA THR A 87 -8.70 5.64 20.50
C THR A 87 -7.29 5.21 20.10
N ASN A 88 -6.76 4.15 20.71
CA ASN A 88 -5.40 3.67 20.36
C ASN A 88 -5.33 3.16 18.93
N LEU A 89 -6.33 2.39 18.50
CA LEU A 89 -6.40 1.91 17.12
C LEU A 89 -6.54 3.07 16.12
N MET A 90 -7.32 4.11 16.48
CA MET A 90 -7.42 5.33 15.67
C MET A 90 -6.06 6.03 15.51
N PHE A 91 -5.23 6.10 16.55
CA PHE A 91 -3.90 6.68 16.48
C PHE A 91 -2.95 5.83 15.63
N ILE A 92 -2.98 4.50 15.77
CA ILE A 92 -2.16 3.60 14.94
C ILE A 92 -2.59 3.71 13.47
N ASN A 93 -3.89 3.76 13.19
CA ASN A 93 -4.42 4.00 11.85
C ASN A 93 -4.00 5.39 11.32
N GLY A 94 -4.07 6.43 12.16
CA GLY A 94 -3.58 7.77 11.80
C GLY A 94 -2.10 7.77 11.42
N LEU A 95 -1.26 7.00 12.13
CA LEU A 95 0.15 6.82 11.78
C LEU A 95 0.32 6.10 10.43
N LEU A 96 -0.50 5.08 10.14
CA LEU A 96 -0.54 4.44 8.82
C LEU A 96 -0.82 5.47 7.73
N LEU A 97 -1.88 6.25 7.90
CA LEU A 97 -2.32 7.26 6.93
C LEU A 97 -1.26 8.35 6.73
N PHE A 98 -0.53 8.73 7.78
CA PHE A 98 0.60 9.65 7.66
C PHE A 98 1.66 9.12 6.66
N PHE A 99 2.05 7.85 6.75
CA PHE A 99 3.00 7.26 5.82
C PHE A 99 2.42 7.08 4.41
N VAL A 100 1.12 6.85 4.29
CA VAL A 100 0.43 6.84 2.97
C VAL A 100 0.54 8.22 2.30
N VAL A 101 0.27 9.30 3.04
CA VAL A 101 0.39 10.69 2.53
C VAL A 101 1.85 11.06 2.23
N LEU A 102 2.81 10.46 2.91
CA LEU A 102 4.25 10.68 2.66
C LEU A 102 4.75 10.00 1.38
N THR A 103 4.04 8.97 0.89
CA THR A 103 4.44 8.20 -0.30
C THR A 103 4.69 9.06 -1.56
N PRO A 104 3.84 10.04 -1.92
CA PRO A 104 4.10 10.93 -3.06
C PRO A 104 5.43 11.66 -2.94
N PHE A 105 5.79 12.14 -1.74
CA PHE A 105 7.07 12.81 -1.52
C PHE A 105 8.26 11.86 -1.74
N THR A 106 8.21 10.66 -1.18
CA THR A 106 9.30 9.69 -1.34
C THR A 106 9.40 9.18 -2.78
N THR A 107 8.27 9.10 -3.51
CA THR A 107 8.22 8.83 -4.94
C THR A 107 8.94 9.90 -5.75
N LEU A 108 8.72 11.18 -5.40
CA LEU A 108 9.38 12.30 -6.05
C LEU A 108 10.91 12.26 -5.85
N LEU A 109 11.39 11.87 -4.66
CA LEU A 109 12.83 11.70 -4.41
C LEU A 109 13.43 10.67 -5.36
N VAL A 110 12.77 9.52 -5.53
CA VAL A 110 13.21 8.49 -6.48
C VAL A 110 13.19 9.00 -7.91
N ALA A 111 12.12 9.66 -8.33
CA ALA A 111 11.96 10.19 -9.67
C ALA A 111 13.05 11.20 -10.05
N ASN A 112 13.51 12.01 -9.09
CA ASN A 112 14.48 13.08 -9.34
C ASN A 112 15.95 12.63 -9.19
N HIS A 113 16.23 11.62 -8.38
CA HIS A 113 17.61 11.28 -8.01
C HIS A 113 18.06 9.90 -8.48
N VAL A 114 17.14 9.00 -8.82
CA VAL A 114 17.54 7.65 -9.25
C VAL A 114 17.94 7.66 -10.72
N SER A 115 19.15 7.21 -10.97
CA SER A 115 19.76 7.09 -12.29
C SER A 115 20.59 5.82 -12.38
N PHE A 116 20.97 5.45 -13.61
CA PHE A 116 21.87 4.31 -13.84
C PHE A 116 23.26 4.50 -13.23
N ASN A 117 23.68 5.75 -12.98
CA ASN A 117 25.01 6.07 -12.45
C ASN A 117 25.20 5.75 -10.96
N GLN A 118 24.16 5.29 -10.26
CA GLN A 118 24.22 4.81 -8.86
C GLN A 118 24.92 5.79 -7.89
N THR A 119 24.60 7.06 -7.98
CA THR A 119 25.21 8.10 -7.11
C THR A 119 24.82 7.89 -5.64
N ALA A 120 25.52 8.58 -4.72
CA ALA A 120 25.14 8.59 -3.31
C ALA A 120 23.71 9.09 -3.10
N ASP A 121 23.30 10.11 -3.85
CA ASP A 121 21.92 10.66 -3.80
C ASP A 121 20.89 9.64 -4.29
N SER A 122 21.22 8.87 -5.35
CA SER A 122 20.34 7.79 -5.82
C SER A 122 20.10 6.74 -4.73
N ARG A 123 21.15 6.34 -4.01
CA ARG A 123 21.04 5.38 -2.89
C ARG A 123 20.26 5.96 -1.72
N THR A 124 20.50 7.23 -1.39
CA THR A 124 19.75 7.92 -0.33
C THR A 124 18.27 8.01 -0.67
N ALA A 125 17.91 8.40 -1.90
CA ALA A 125 16.51 8.45 -2.35
C ALA A 125 15.86 7.07 -2.28
N ALA A 126 16.54 6.01 -2.73
CA ALA A 126 16.04 4.65 -2.65
C ALA A 126 15.89 4.16 -1.20
N ALA A 127 16.82 4.56 -0.29
CA ALA A 127 16.75 4.22 1.13
C ALA A 127 15.56 4.91 1.82
N VAL A 128 15.32 6.19 1.54
CA VAL A 128 14.15 6.90 2.08
C VAL A 128 12.86 6.28 1.56
N TYR A 129 12.80 5.95 0.28
CA TYR A 129 11.63 5.33 -0.35
C TYR A 129 11.34 3.94 0.23
N SER A 130 12.33 3.04 0.23
CA SER A 130 12.16 1.68 0.77
C SER A 130 11.94 1.66 2.27
N GLY A 131 12.59 2.57 3.01
CA GLY A 131 12.40 2.76 4.45
C GLY A 131 10.99 3.25 4.80
N SER A 132 10.38 4.11 3.97
CA SER A 132 9.00 4.53 4.17
C SER A 132 8.01 3.36 4.00
N PHE A 133 8.22 2.50 2.99
CA PHE A 133 7.40 1.29 2.80
C PHE A 133 7.61 0.25 3.90
N LEU A 134 8.84 0.09 4.38
CA LEU A 134 9.13 -0.76 5.53
C LEU A 134 8.37 -0.28 6.76
N THR A 135 8.46 1.02 7.08
CA THR A 135 7.75 1.59 8.23
C THR A 135 6.24 1.44 8.08
N LEU A 136 5.72 1.69 6.89
CA LEU A 136 4.31 1.53 6.57
C LEU A 136 3.85 0.07 6.78
N ALA A 137 4.64 -0.91 6.34
CA ALA A 137 4.35 -2.34 6.55
C ALA A 137 4.41 -2.73 8.02
N LEU A 138 5.32 -2.14 8.82
CA LEU A 138 5.39 -2.37 10.27
C LEU A 138 4.19 -1.77 11.00
N VAL A 139 3.77 -0.56 10.65
CA VAL A 139 2.56 0.07 11.20
C VAL A 139 1.32 -0.73 10.83
N TRP A 140 1.25 -1.23 9.60
CA TRP A 140 0.20 -2.15 9.14
C TRP A 140 0.07 -3.38 10.04
N ASN A 141 1.19 -4.05 10.28
CA ASN A 141 1.22 -5.21 11.18
C ASN A 141 0.83 -4.84 12.61
N SER A 142 1.16 -3.63 13.05
CA SER A 142 0.79 -3.14 14.39
C SER A 142 -0.72 -2.96 14.54
N ILE A 143 -1.44 -2.52 13.50
CA ILE A 143 -2.91 -2.47 13.50
C ILE A 143 -3.50 -3.86 13.70
N TRP A 144 -3.06 -4.84 12.90
CA TRP A 144 -3.55 -6.21 12.99
C TRP A 144 -3.24 -6.86 14.33
N TRP A 145 -2.00 -6.74 14.78
CA TRP A 145 -1.54 -7.29 16.05
C TRP A 145 -2.27 -6.67 17.25
N TYR A 146 -2.48 -5.35 17.24
CA TYR A 146 -3.22 -4.66 18.27
C TYR A 146 -4.70 -5.08 18.26
N SER A 147 -5.34 -5.09 17.10
CA SER A 147 -6.75 -5.47 16.96
C SER A 147 -7.02 -6.90 17.41
N SER A 148 -6.11 -7.84 17.11
CA SER A 148 -6.24 -9.24 17.52
C SER A 148 -6.07 -9.44 19.02
N ARG A 149 -5.24 -8.62 19.72
CA ARG A 149 -5.03 -8.71 21.16
C ARG A 149 -6.05 -7.94 21.99
N ALA A 150 -6.57 -6.85 21.46
CA ALA A 150 -7.51 -5.99 22.16
C ALA A 150 -8.98 -6.45 22.05
N ASP A 151 -9.24 -7.64 21.50
CA ASP A 151 -10.58 -8.21 21.28
C ASP A 151 -11.48 -7.26 20.43
N LEU A 152 -10.87 -6.62 19.43
CA LEU A 152 -11.54 -5.69 18.52
C LEU A 152 -12.02 -6.36 17.25
N LEU A 153 -11.60 -7.60 16.99
CA LEU A 153 -12.00 -8.38 15.83
C LEU A 153 -13.40 -8.96 15.98
N ILE A 154 -14.06 -9.20 14.85
CA ILE A 154 -15.29 -9.98 14.82
C ILE A 154 -14.94 -11.39 15.30
N ARG A 155 -15.68 -11.89 16.30
CA ARG A 155 -15.61 -13.28 16.71
C ARG A 155 -16.18 -14.16 15.61
N SER A 156 -15.42 -14.41 14.58
CA SER A 156 -15.66 -15.53 13.67
C SER A 156 -14.82 -16.72 14.15
N ASP A 157 -15.41 -17.88 14.18
CA ASP A 157 -14.97 -19.14 14.78
C ASP A 157 -13.62 -19.73 14.33
N GLN A 158 -12.67 -18.93 13.88
CA GLN A 158 -11.47 -19.47 13.24
C GLN A 158 -10.20 -18.82 13.73
N GLU A 159 -9.68 -19.26 14.88
CA GLU A 159 -8.28 -19.05 15.25
C GLU A 159 -7.32 -19.42 14.09
N GLU A 160 -7.69 -20.39 13.28
CA GLU A 160 -6.95 -20.84 12.10
C GLU A 160 -6.93 -19.79 11.00
N HIS A 161 -8.05 -19.09 10.77
CA HIS A 161 -8.13 -17.99 9.81
C HIS A 161 -7.25 -16.80 10.25
N VAL A 162 -7.33 -16.38 11.50
CA VAL A 162 -6.48 -15.32 12.07
C VAL A 162 -5.00 -15.68 11.94
N ARG A 163 -4.63 -16.93 12.19
CA ARG A 163 -3.24 -17.42 12.07
C ARG A 163 -2.75 -17.39 10.62
N SER A 164 -3.58 -17.77 9.65
CA SER A 164 -3.23 -17.76 8.22
C SER A 164 -3.03 -16.33 7.70
N VAL A 165 -3.91 -15.41 8.07
CA VAL A 165 -3.81 -13.97 7.73
C VAL A 165 -2.56 -13.34 8.36
N THR A 166 -2.30 -13.63 9.63
CA THR A 166 -1.11 -13.14 10.35
C THR A 166 0.18 -13.56 9.63
N ARG A 167 0.27 -14.81 9.16
CA ARG A 167 1.45 -15.29 8.42
C ARG A 167 1.68 -14.54 7.11
N ARG A 168 0.62 -14.20 6.38
CA ARG A 168 0.70 -13.41 5.15
C ARG A 168 1.21 -11.99 5.41
N TYR A 169 0.86 -11.39 6.54
CA TYR A 169 1.27 -10.04 6.90
C TYR A 169 2.76 -9.87 7.21
N TYR A 170 3.50 -10.94 7.53
CA TYR A 170 4.95 -10.88 7.72
C TYR A 170 5.74 -10.78 6.41
N VAL A 171 5.16 -11.17 5.28
CA VAL A 171 5.84 -11.12 3.97
C VAL A 171 6.19 -9.68 3.59
N GLY A 172 5.29 -8.72 3.83
CA GLY A 172 5.51 -7.32 3.53
C GLY A 172 6.73 -6.72 4.23
N PRO A 173 6.77 -6.67 5.58
CA PRO A 173 7.91 -6.12 6.31
C PRO A 173 9.25 -6.78 5.96
N LEU A 174 9.28 -8.10 5.78
CA LEU A 174 10.50 -8.81 5.42
C LEU A 174 11.01 -8.38 4.04
N SER A 175 10.11 -8.32 3.07
CA SER A 175 10.45 -7.93 1.70
C SER A 175 10.92 -6.47 1.61
N TYR A 176 10.25 -5.56 2.31
CA TYR A 176 10.66 -4.15 2.34
C TYR A 176 11.93 -3.94 3.17
N ALA A 177 12.20 -4.74 4.21
CA ALA A 177 13.48 -4.73 4.91
C ALA A 177 14.64 -5.14 3.99
N ILE A 178 14.45 -6.18 3.17
CA ILE A 178 15.42 -6.57 2.14
C ILE A 178 15.65 -5.44 1.15
N ALA A 179 14.58 -4.82 0.63
CA ALA A 179 14.69 -3.69 -0.29
C ALA A 179 15.44 -2.50 0.35
N PHE A 180 15.17 -2.21 1.63
CA PHE A 180 15.85 -1.16 2.38
C PHE A 180 17.35 -1.44 2.53
N ILE A 181 17.74 -2.66 2.90
CA ILE A 181 19.14 -3.05 3.00
C ILE A 181 19.84 -2.95 1.63
N LEU A 182 19.19 -3.43 0.57
CA LEU A 182 19.74 -3.39 -0.78
C LEU A 182 19.90 -1.97 -1.31
N SER A 183 19.13 -0.99 -0.83
CA SER A 183 19.23 0.41 -1.26
C SER A 183 20.62 1.03 -0.96
N PHE A 184 21.31 0.57 0.06
CA PHE A 184 22.65 1.04 0.40
C PHE A 184 23.73 0.56 -0.60
N PHE A 185 23.43 -0.52 -1.33
CA PHE A 185 24.33 -1.08 -2.34
C PHE A 185 23.92 -0.64 -3.75
N SER A 186 22.63 -0.70 -4.07
CA SER A 186 22.11 -0.34 -5.38
C SER A 186 20.67 0.18 -5.29
N ALA A 187 20.48 1.44 -5.70
CA ALA A 187 19.16 2.06 -5.78
C ALA A 187 18.22 1.31 -6.71
N LEU A 188 18.71 0.89 -7.90
CA LEU A 188 17.91 0.19 -8.90
C LEU A 188 17.43 -1.17 -8.41
N VAL A 189 18.32 -1.94 -7.76
CA VAL A 189 17.96 -3.25 -7.22
C VAL A 189 16.90 -3.12 -6.13
N SER A 190 17.02 -2.14 -5.24
CA SER A 190 16.03 -1.84 -4.21
C SER A 190 14.64 -1.57 -4.81
N ILE A 191 14.56 -0.70 -5.83
CA ILE A 191 13.31 -0.34 -6.49
C ILE A 191 12.71 -1.54 -7.23
N ILE A 192 13.53 -2.35 -7.91
CA ILE A 192 13.06 -3.57 -8.59
C ILE A 192 12.44 -4.55 -7.58
N VAL A 193 13.06 -4.72 -6.41
CA VAL A 193 12.50 -5.56 -5.34
C VAL A 193 11.14 -5.04 -4.89
N ILE A 194 10.99 -3.72 -4.65
CA ILE A 194 9.70 -3.12 -4.27
C ILE A 194 8.63 -3.39 -5.33
N MET A 195 8.99 -3.31 -6.60
CA MET A 195 8.06 -3.61 -7.70
C MET A 195 7.63 -5.07 -7.75
N ILE A 196 8.57 -5.99 -7.57
CA ILE A 196 8.26 -7.42 -7.50
C ILE A 196 7.30 -7.68 -6.35
N VAL A 197 7.52 -7.05 -5.20
CA VAL A 197 6.65 -7.14 -4.02
C VAL A 197 5.26 -6.57 -4.33
N ALA A 198 5.17 -5.41 -4.98
CA ALA A 198 3.90 -4.82 -5.40
C ALA A 198 3.15 -5.75 -6.39
N GLY A 199 3.85 -6.33 -7.37
CA GLY A 199 3.29 -7.31 -8.29
C GLY A 199 2.77 -8.56 -7.57
N TYR A 200 3.55 -9.09 -6.63
CA TYR A 200 3.14 -10.24 -5.81
C TYR A 200 1.84 -9.96 -5.03
N PHE A 201 1.74 -8.82 -4.36
CA PHE A 201 0.52 -8.45 -3.63
C PHE A 201 -0.67 -8.21 -4.56
N THR A 202 -0.47 -7.64 -5.74
CA THR A 202 -1.54 -7.47 -6.75
C THR A 202 -2.15 -8.81 -7.14
N VAL A 203 -1.32 -9.80 -7.42
CA VAL A 203 -1.80 -11.15 -7.82
C VAL A 203 -2.56 -11.82 -6.68
N ASN A 204 -2.07 -11.73 -5.44
CA ASN A 204 -2.73 -12.36 -4.29
C ASN A 204 -4.08 -11.71 -3.97
N VAL A 205 -4.18 -10.38 -4.01
CA VAL A 205 -5.46 -9.67 -3.79
C VAL A 205 -6.50 -10.07 -4.84
N THR A 206 -6.10 -10.22 -6.10
CA THR A 206 -7.01 -10.64 -7.16
C THR A 206 -7.42 -12.11 -7.05
N ALA A 207 -6.56 -12.99 -6.55
CA ALA A 207 -6.85 -14.40 -6.31
C ALA A 207 -7.89 -14.59 -5.19
N ASP A 208 -7.69 -13.95 -4.02
CA ASP A 208 -8.62 -14.00 -2.89
C ASP A 208 -10.02 -13.46 -3.28
N SER A 209 -10.09 -12.44 -4.14
CA SER A 209 -11.35 -11.89 -4.64
C SER A 209 -12.11 -12.85 -5.56
N ARG A 210 -11.41 -13.74 -6.27
CA ARG A 210 -12.02 -14.75 -7.15
C ARG A 210 -12.55 -15.94 -6.34
N GLU A 211 -11.84 -16.37 -5.32
CA GLU A 211 -12.24 -17.46 -4.44
C GLU A 211 -13.51 -17.11 -3.67
N ASN A 212 -13.60 -15.90 -3.12
CA ASN A 212 -14.79 -15.40 -2.46
C ASN A 212 -16.01 -15.32 -3.41
N ARG A 213 -15.83 -14.91 -4.66
CA ARG A 213 -16.95 -14.93 -5.65
C ARG A 213 -17.43 -16.33 -5.99
N GLY A 214 -16.51 -17.31 -6.05
CA GLY A 214 -16.87 -18.71 -6.31
C GLY A 214 -17.76 -19.32 -5.24
N LEU A 215 -17.57 -18.95 -3.97
CA LEU A 215 -18.40 -19.39 -2.85
C LEU A 215 -19.82 -18.82 -2.90
N PHE A 216 -20.00 -17.57 -3.37
CA PHE A 216 -21.33 -16.95 -3.50
C PHE A 216 -22.12 -17.41 -4.73
N THR A 217 -21.45 -17.90 -5.77
CA THR A 217 -22.13 -18.39 -7.00
C THR A 217 -22.44 -19.89 -6.95
N GLY A 218 -21.70 -20.68 -6.14
CA GLY A 218 -21.92 -22.12 -5.99
C GLY A 218 -23.16 -22.52 -5.16
N GLY A 219 -23.78 -21.59 -4.43
CA GLY A 219 -24.95 -21.86 -3.57
C GLY A 219 -26.33 -21.77 -4.26
N LYS A 220 -26.40 -21.52 -5.57
CA LYS A 220 -27.68 -21.39 -6.31
C LYS A 220 -27.97 -22.56 -7.27
N GLY A 221 -27.79 -23.77 -6.82
CA GLY A 221 -28.08 -24.90 -7.70
C GLY A 221 -28.33 -26.19 -6.97
N THR A 222 -29.49 -26.35 -6.32
CA THR A 222 -30.26 -27.61 -6.22
C THR A 222 -31.49 -27.37 -5.33
N VAL A 223 -32.48 -26.64 -5.84
CA VAL A 223 -33.85 -26.95 -5.51
C VAL A 223 -34.30 -27.90 -6.62
N ARG A 224 -34.28 -29.18 -6.38
CA ARG A 224 -34.96 -30.19 -7.18
C ARG A 224 -36.38 -30.36 -6.59
N GLU A 225 -37.33 -30.28 -7.47
CA GLU A 225 -38.71 -30.63 -7.34
C GLU A 225 -38.97 -31.99 -6.67
#